data_0d32da6c7cb5ab3a63dee6c5c7feda29
#
_entry.id   0d32da6c7cb5ab3a63dee6c5c7feda29
#
_cell.length_a   1.000
_cell.length_b   1.000
_cell.length_c   1.000
_cell.angle_alpha   90.00
_cell.angle_beta   90.00
_cell.angle_gamma   90.00
#
_symmetry.space_group_name_H-M   'P 1'
#
loop_
_entity.id
_entity.type
_entity.pdbx_description
1 polymer ?
#
loop_
_entity_poly.entity_id
_entity_poly.type
_entity_poly.pdbx_seq_one_letter_code
_entity_poly.pdbx_strand_id
1 'polypeptide(L)'
;SVERGQALFEELEASYNNPIIKDKYTADPAALVHDGRVYIYAGHDQAPDDQERYIMNEWLLFSSDDMVNWKEHPVPLKPTDFDWAIHSAWAAEVVEKDGKFYWFVTVQHNESKHGKAIGVAVADSPEGPWKDAIGKALITNDMTTQTKISWDDIDPTVFIDDDGTPYLYWGNQVCKYVKLKDNMIEMDGPIQTVDLPKFTEAPYIHKRGDWYYLSYAYDFPEKTAYAMSKSITGPWEYKGILNEVAGNSNTNHQSIIE
;
A
#
# COMPACT_ATOMS: atom_id res chain seq x y z
N SER A 1 22.24 -36.34 12.03
CA SER A 1 21.40 -37.10 11.11
C SER A 1 20.36 -36.14 10.48
N VAL A 2 19.84 -36.51 9.33
CA VAL A 2 18.83 -35.73 8.58
C VAL A 2 17.60 -35.46 9.45
N GLU A 3 17.18 -36.41 10.24
CA GLU A 3 16.03 -36.28 11.17
C GLU A 3 16.25 -35.20 12.24
N ARG A 4 17.47 -35.02 12.72
CA ARG A 4 17.79 -33.99 13.73
C ARG A 4 17.84 -32.59 13.11
N GLY A 5 18.23 -32.50 11.82
CA GLY A 5 18.19 -31.27 11.04
C GLY A 5 16.76 -30.85 10.72
N GLN A 6 15.90 -31.81 10.42
CA GLN A 6 14.50 -31.58 10.10
C GLN A 6 13.70 -31.15 11.33
N ALA A 7 13.92 -31.81 12.48
CA ALA A 7 13.31 -31.41 13.75
C ALA A 7 13.75 -30.01 14.22
N LEU A 8 15.03 -29.66 14.02
CA LEU A 8 15.54 -28.32 14.32
C LEU A 8 14.97 -27.26 13.36
N PHE A 9 14.74 -27.61 12.11
CA PHE A 9 14.14 -26.74 11.11
C PHE A 9 12.65 -26.51 11.44
N GLU A 10 11.92 -27.56 11.81
CA GLU A 10 10.51 -27.47 12.24
C GLU A 10 10.37 -26.68 13.56
N GLU A 11 11.33 -26.83 14.49
CA GLU A 11 11.37 -26.06 15.74
C GLU A 11 11.71 -24.58 15.50
N LEU A 12 12.60 -24.31 14.54
CA LEU A 12 12.89 -22.95 14.08
C LEU A 12 11.72 -22.33 13.31
N GLU A 13 11.07 -23.04 12.41
CA GLU A 13 9.85 -22.55 11.74
C GLU A 13 8.72 -22.29 12.72
N ALA A 14 8.53 -23.14 13.74
CA ALA A 14 7.57 -22.94 14.81
C ALA A 14 7.90 -21.73 15.71
N SER A 15 9.19 -21.35 15.80
CA SER A 15 9.65 -20.19 16.56
C SER A 15 9.54 -18.85 15.80
N TYR A 16 9.46 -18.89 14.47
CA TYR A 16 9.22 -17.72 13.64
C TYR A 16 7.71 -17.60 13.37
N ASN A 17 7.11 -16.49 13.81
CA ASN A 17 5.68 -16.20 13.56
C ASN A 17 5.39 -15.72 12.14
N ASN A 18 6.19 -16.12 11.17
CA ASN A 18 5.97 -15.82 9.77
C ASN A 18 5.39 -17.02 9.01
N PRO A 19 4.40 -16.81 8.11
CA PRO A 19 3.70 -15.54 7.93
C PRO A 19 2.88 -15.17 9.18
N ILE A 20 2.69 -13.87 9.41
CA ILE A 20 1.90 -13.35 10.54
C ILE A 20 0.47 -13.87 10.48
N ILE A 21 -0.15 -13.88 9.30
CA ILE A 21 -1.49 -14.38 9.03
C ILE A 21 -1.36 -15.75 8.37
N LYS A 22 -2.00 -16.77 8.94
CA LYS A 22 -1.85 -18.19 8.52
C LYS A 22 -3.15 -18.85 8.09
N ASP A 23 -4.30 -18.24 8.38
CA ASP A 23 -5.62 -18.83 8.20
C ASP A 23 -6.38 -18.27 6.98
N LYS A 24 -5.81 -17.30 6.30
CA LYS A 24 -6.38 -16.69 5.09
C LYS A 24 -5.30 -16.05 4.23
N TYR A 25 -5.62 -15.84 2.96
CA TYR A 25 -4.73 -15.15 2.03
C TYR A 25 -4.90 -13.65 2.16
N THR A 26 -3.79 -12.94 2.34
CA THR A 26 -3.72 -11.48 2.41
C THR A 26 -2.69 -10.96 1.41
N ALA A 27 -2.90 -9.73 0.97
CA ALA A 27 -2.02 -9.06 0.03
C ALA A 27 -1.79 -7.59 0.41
N ASP A 28 -0.71 -7.02 -0.10
CA ASP A 28 -0.41 -5.59 -0.06
C ASP A 28 -0.50 -5.00 1.36
N PRO A 29 0.30 -5.46 2.31
CA PRO A 29 0.23 -4.98 3.68
C PRO A 29 0.68 -3.53 3.77
N ALA A 30 -0.08 -2.74 4.51
CA ALA A 30 0.28 -1.38 4.93
C ALA A 30 0.40 -1.35 6.45
N ALA A 31 1.53 -0.94 6.97
CA ALA A 31 1.79 -0.91 8.39
C ALA A 31 1.74 0.52 8.94
N LEU A 32 1.17 0.67 10.12
CA LEU A 32 1.12 1.91 10.87
C LEU A 32 1.54 1.64 12.32
N VAL A 33 2.40 2.49 12.85
CA VAL A 33 2.73 2.49 14.29
C VAL A 33 2.01 3.67 14.94
N HIS A 34 1.21 3.40 15.94
CA HIS A 34 0.51 4.43 16.72
C HIS A 34 0.45 4.02 18.19
N ASP A 35 0.86 4.92 19.08
CA ASP A 35 0.91 4.72 20.55
C ASP A 35 1.56 3.40 20.97
N GLY A 36 2.68 3.04 20.31
CA GLY A 36 3.46 1.84 20.61
C GLY A 36 2.82 0.53 20.14
N ARG A 37 1.73 0.60 19.38
CA ARG A 37 1.06 -0.54 18.76
C ARG A 37 1.28 -0.54 17.25
N VAL A 38 1.49 -1.71 16.68
CA VAL A 38 1.59 -1.89 15.22
C VAL A 38 0.24 -2.34 14.68
N TYR A 39 -0.22 -1.66 13.63
CA TYR A 39 -1.42 -1.99 12.87
C TYR A 39 -1.02 -2.41 11.47
N ILE A 40 -1.61 -3.50 10.96
CA ILE A 40 -1.45 -3.95 9.58
C ILE A 40 -2.81 -3.96 8.91
N TYR A 41 -2.91 -3.18 7.85
CA TYR A 41 -4.05 -3.12 6.95
C TYR A 41 -3.68 -3.91 5.69
N ALA A 42 -4.49 -4.88 5.29
CA ALA A 42 -4.18 -5.73 4.15
C ALA A 42 -5.43 -6.04 3.33
N GLY A 43 -5.26 -6.29 2.04
CA GLY A 43 -6.31 -6.83 1.21
C GLY A 43 -6.60 -8.29 1.58
N HIS A 44 -7.86 -8.70 1.45
CA HIS A 44 -8.27 -10.09 1.61
C HIS A 44 -8.36 -10.73 0.23
N ASP A 45 -7.42 -11.60 -0.11
CA ASP A 45 -7.49 -12.36 -1.35
C ASP A 45 -8.45 -13.54 -1.16
N GLN A 46 -9.57 -13.47 -1.87
CA GLN A 46 -10.68 -14.42 -1.79
C GLN A 46 -10.81 -15.24 -3.07
N ALA A 47 -9.83 -15.17 -3.97
CA ALA A 47 -9.84 -15.98 -5.18
C ALA A 47 -9.75 -17.47 -4.82
N PRO A 48 -10.53 -18.36 -5.48
CA PRO A 48 -10.34 -19.79 -5.34
C PRO A 48 -8.94 -20.22 -5.80
N ASP A 49 -8.34 -21.21 -5.14
CA ASP A 49 -6.97 -21.69 -5.40
C ASP A 49 -6.73 -22.13 -6.85
N ASP A 50 -7.78 -22.47 -7.58
CA ASP A 50 -7.74 -22.92 -8.98
C ASP A 50 -7.93 -21.78 -9.99
N GLN A 51 -8.00 -20.52 -9.55
CA GLN A 51 -8.29 -19.37 -10.39
C GLN A 51 -7.21 -18.28 -10.27
N GLU A 52 -6.55 -18.02 -11.39
CA GLU A 52 -5.59 -16.91 -11.50
C GLU A 52 -6.34 -15.58 -11.71
N ARG A 53 -6.93 -15.04 -10.65
CA ARG A 53 -7.60 -13.73 -10.65
C ARG A 53 -7.59 -13.08 -9.27
N TYR A 54 -7.81 -11.79 -9.23
CA TYR A 54 -7.91 -11.04 -8.00
C TYR A 54 -9.38 -10.83 -7.61
N ILE A 55 -9.82 -11.53 -6.56
CA ILE A 55 -11.15 -11.34 -5.95
C ILE A 55 -10.92 -10.77 -4.55
N MET A 56 -11.07 -9.47 -4.42
CA MET A 56 -10.76 -8.74 -3.20
C MET A 56 -11.93 -7.81 -2.87
N ASN A 57 -12.76 -8.24 -1.92
CA ASN A 57 -14.03 -7.55 -1.60
C ASN A 57 -13.95 -6.74 -0.30
N GLU A 58 -12.85 -6.84 0.44
CA GLU A 58 -12.69 -6.19 1.74
C GLU A 58 -11.22 -6.03 2.11
N TRP A 59 -10.94 -5.09 2.99
CA TRP A 59 -9.67 -4.99 3.69
C TRP A 59 -9.79 -5.57 5.08
N LEU A 60 -8.68 -6.10 5.59
CA LEU A 60 -8.53 -6.66 6.92
C LEU A 60 -7.66 -5.75 7.77
N LEU A 61 -7.82 -5.84 9.08
CA LEU A 61 -7.03 -5.12 10.06
C LEU A 61 -6.55 -6.06 11.15
N PHE A 62 -5.25 -6.01 11.39
CA PHE A 62 -4.57 -6.73 12.47
C PHE A 62 -3.78 -5.75 13.33
N SER A 63 -3.68 -6.00 14.62
CA SER A 63 -2.83 -5.20 15.50
C SER A 63 -2.05 -6.03 16.49
N SER A 64 -0.92 -5.50 16.95
CA SER A 64 -0.05 -6.15 17.91
C SER A 64 0.68 -5.12 18.78
N ASP A 65 0.85 -5.44 20.06
CA ASP A 65 1.69 -4.67 20.99
C ASP A 65 3.15 -5.15 21.03
N ASP A 66 3.43 -6.34 20.51
CA ASP A 66 4.72 -7.02 20.64
C ASP A 66 5.26 -7.59 19.30
N MET A 67 4.51 -7.45 18.21
CA MET A 67 4.79 -8.00 16.87
C MET A 67 4.88 -9.54 16.83
N VAL A 68 4.47 -10.21 17.89
CA VAL A 68 4.44 -11.66 18.03
C VAL A 68 3.00 -12.16 18.10
N ASN A 69 2.20 -11.53 18.95
CA ASN A 69 0.79 -11.85 19.16
C ASN A 69 -0.08 -10.84 18.41
N TRP A 70 -0.88 -11.33 17.46
CA TRP A 70 -1.70 -10.50 16.58
C TRP A 70 -3.18 -10.70 16.86
N LYS A 71 -3.91 -9.59 16.93
CA LYS A 71 -5.36 -9.54 17.03
C LYS A 71 -5.94 -9.17 15.67
N GLU A 72 -6.84 -10.00 15.16
CA GLU A 72 -7.68 -9.63 14.01
C GLU A 72 -8.88 -8.81 14.50
N HIS A 73 -9.14 -7.68 13.83
CA HIS A 73 -10.30 -6.84 14.08
C HIS A 73 -11.46 -7.23 13.16
N PRO A 74 -12.70 -6.82 13.45
CA PRO A 74 -13.79 -6.88 12.48
C PRO A 74 -13.39 -6.16 11.18
N VAL A 75 -13.92 -6.61 10.04
CA VAL A 75 -13.65 -6.00 8.72
C VAL A 75 -13.91 -4.49 8.80
N PRO A 76 -12.87 -3.66 8.62
CA PRO A 76 -12.98 -2.22 8.88
C PRO A 76 -13.55 -1.44 7.71
N LEU A 77 -13.35 -1.91 6.48
CA LEU A 77 -13.67 -1.17 5.27
C LEU A 77 -13.84 -2.11 4.07
N LYS A 78 -14.77 -1.75 3.19
CA LYS A 78 -15.03 -2.42 1.91
C LYS A 78 -15.10 -1.41 0.78
N PRO A 79 -14.84 -1.80 -0.48
CA PRO A 79 -15.06 -0.92 -1.63
C PRO A 79 -16.48 -0.34 -1.69
N THR A 80 -17.49 -1.14 -1.29
CA THR A 80 -18.90 -0.73 -1.28
C THR A 80 -19.26 0.29 -0.19
N ASP A 81 -18.37 0.63 0.71
CA ASP A 81 -18.54 1.74 1.65
C ASP A 81 -18.28 3.11 0.98
N PHE A 82 -17.81 3.09 -0.26
CA PHE A 82 -17.71 4.25 -1.13
C PHE A 82 -18.83 4.17 -2.19
N ASP A 83 -19.78 5.09 -2.17
CA ASP A 83 -20.95 5.10 -3.08
C ASP A 83 -20.57 5.09 -4.57
N TRP A 84 -19.37 5.54 -4.89
CA TRP A 84 -18.82 5.64 -6.24
C TRP A 84 -17.95 4.44 -6.66
N ALA A 85 -17.69 3.48 -5.78
CA ALA A 85 -16.88 2.29 -6.05
C ALA A 85 -17.72 1.02 -6.04
N ILE A 86 -17.25 -0.04 -6.71
CA ILE A 86 -17.99 -1.29 -6.83
C ILE A 86 -17.28 -2.53 -6.30
N HIS A 87 -15.96 -2.65 -6.48
CA HIS A 87 -15.15 -3.78 -6.04
C HIS A 87 -13.66 -3.45 -6.01
N SER A 88 -12.81 -4.45 -5.82
CA SER A 88 -11.35 -4.40 -5.83
C SER A 88 -10.78 -3.64 -4.62
N ALA A 89 -10.84 -4.27 -3.45
CA ALA A 89 -10.10 -3.83 -2.28
C ALA A 89 -8.60 -4.10 -2.47
N TRP A 90 -7.97 -3.33 -3.36
CA TRP A 90 -6.58 -3.50 -3.73
C TRP A 90 -5.64 -2.72 -2.79
N ALA A 91 -4.35 -2.64 -3.16
CA ALA A 91 -3.34 -2.01 -2.34
C ALA A 91 -3.75 -0.63 -1.82
N ALA A 92 -3.45 -0.39 -0.56
CA ALA A 92 -3.88 0.80 0.17
C ALA A 92 -2.84 1.17 1.22
N GLU A 93 -2.95 2.34 1.81
CA GLU A 93 -2.07 2.79 2.89
C GLU A 93 -2.80 3.70 3.86
N VAL A 94 -2.46 3.56 5.15
CA VAL A 94 -3.00 4.40 6.22
C VAL A 94 -1.91 5.31 6.76
N VAL A 95 -2.24 6.57 6.94
CA VAL A 95 -1.36 7.59 7.52
C VAL A 95 -2.11 8.40 8.57
N GLU A 96 -1.41 8.79 9.63
CA GLU A 96 -1.92 9.71 10.65
C GLU A 96 -1.49 11.14 10.35
N LYS A 97 -2.40 12.08 10.51
CA LYS A 97 -2.11 13.51 10.50
C LYS A 97 -3.05 14.27 11.44
N ASP A 98 -2.47 15.04 12.36
CA ASP A 98 -3.20 15.89 13.31
C ASP A 98 -4.29 15.14 14.09
N GLY A 99 -3.98 13.92 14.54
CA GLY A 99 -4.86 13.06 15.33
C GLY A 99 -5.99 12.41 14.55
N LYS A 100 -5.98 12.51 13.22
CA LYS A 100 -6.89 11.78 12.32
C LYS A 100 -6.13 10.78 11.49
N PHE A 101 -6.83 9.72 11.08
CA PHE A 101 -6.28 8.64 10.26
C PHE A 101 -6.94 8.68 8.89
N TYR A 102 -6.11 8.60 7.85
CA TYR A 102 -6.53 8.66 6.45
C TYR A 102 -6.10 7.38 5.75
N TRP A 103 -7.05 6.68 5.18
CA TRP A 103 -6.84 5.44 4.45
C TRP A 103 -7.03 5.69 2.96
N PHE A 104 -5.93 5.76 2.25
CA PHE A 104 -5.89 5.90 0.79
C PHE A 104 -6.03 4.51 0.19
N VAL A 105 -7.04 4.33 -0.65
CA VAL A 105 -7.44 3.02 -1.17
C VAL A 105 -7.40 2.99 -2.70
N THR A 106 -7.10 1.82 -3.25
CA THR A 106 -7.32 1.50 -4.66
C THR A 106 -8.61 0.71 -4.78
N VAL A 107 -9.52 1.17 -5.63
CA VAL A 107 -10.80 0.50 -5.92
C VAL A 107 -11.14 0.58 -7.41
N GLN A 108 -12.09 -0.25 -7.86
CA GLN A 108 -12.73 -0.08 -9.14
C GLN A 108 -13.82 0.99 -9.02
N HIS A 109 -13.71 2.04 -9.82
CA HIS A 109 -14.77 3.04 -9.94
C HIS A 109 -16.04 2.40 -10.53
N ASN A 110 -17.21 2.94 -10.19
CA ASN A 110 -18.45 2.52 -10.84
C ASN A 110 -18.45 2.93 -12.33
N GLU A 111 -19.46 2.53 -13.07
CA GLU A 111 -19.54 2.75 -14.52
C GLU A 111 -19.51 4.24 -14.97
N SER A 112 -19.63 5.19 -14.03
CA SER A 112 -19.55 6.62 -14.38
C SER A 112 -18.15 7.11 -14.73
N LYS A 113 -17.11 6.35 -14.33
CA LYS A 113 -15.69 6.59 -14.68
C LYS A 113 -15.01 5.28 -15.05
N HIS A 114 -14.11 5.33 -16.00
CA HIS A 114 -13.34 4.17 -16.40
C HIS A 114 -12.21 3.87 -15.44
N GLY A 115 -11.98 2.59 -15.16
CA GLY A 115 -10.77 2.09 -14.55
C GLY A 115 -10.70 2.14 -13.02
N LYS A 116 -9.51 1.91 -12.52
CA LYS A 116 -9.18 2.01 -11.12
C LYS A 116 -9.12 3.46 -10.68
N ALA A 117 -9.39 3.67 -9.41
CA ALA A 117 -9.41 5.00 -8.81
C ALA A 117 -8.84 4.94 -7.39
N ILE A 118 -8.35 6.08 -6.91
CA ILE A 118 -7.88 6.24 -5.54
C ILE A 118 -8.91 7.04 -4.76
N GLY A 119 -9.36 6.47 -3.64
CA GLY A 119 -10.24 7.11 -2.68
C GLY A 119 -9.58 7.34 -1.34
N VAL A 120 -10.26 8.03 -0.45
CA VAL A 120 -9.79 8.29 0.91
C VAL A 120 -10.90 8.03 1.90
N ALA A 121 -10.64 7.15 2.86
CA ALA A 121 -11.46 7.03 4.06
C ALA A 121 -10.79 7.74 5.24
N VAL A 122 -11.58 8.21 6.20
CA VAL A 122 -11.10 8.91 7.38
C VAL A 122 -11.71 8.30 8.64
N ALA A 123 -10.91 8.30 9.73
CA ALA A 123 -11.34 7.88 11.06
C ALA A 123 -10.63 8.70 12.14
N ASP A 124 -11.17 8.67 13.35
CA ASP A 124 -10.54 9.29 14.55
C ASP A 124 -9.67 8.28 15.34
N SER A 125 -9.60 7.04 14.89
CA SER A 125 -8.83 5.95 15.49
C SER A 125 -8.28 5.04 14.39
N PRO A 126 -7.13 4.38 14.61
CA PRO A 126 -6.59 3.38 13.67
C PRO A 126 -7.55 2.22 13.37
N GLU A 127 -8.44 1.93 14.31
CA GLU A 127 -9.44 0.86 14.18
C GLU A 127 -10.72 1.31 13.48
N GLY A 128 -10.92 2.60 13.29
CA GLY A 128 -12.13 3.19 12.76
C GLY A 128 -13.05 3.78 13.84
N PRO A 129 -14.36 3.92 13.56
CA PRO A 129 -15.03 3.58 12.30
C PRO A 129 -14.58 4.44 11.12
N TRP A 130 -14.39 3.78 10.00
CA TRP A 130 -13.94 4.42 8.76
C TRP A 130 -15.13 4.87 7.91
N LYS A 131 -15.00 6.03 7.26
CA LYS A 131 -16.00 6.55 6.32
C LYS A 131 -15.33 7.23 5.13
N ASP A 132 -16.00 7.25 3.99
CA ASP A 132 -15.57 8.02 2.82
C ASP A 132 -15.38 9.49 3.21
N ALA A 133 -14.18 10.02 3.00
CA ALA A 133 -13.79 11.36 3.40
C ALA A 133 -14.27 12.45 2.41
N ILE A 134 -14.54 12.06 1.16
CA ILE A 134 -14.75 13.02 0.05
C ILE A 134 -16.13 12.85 -0.60
N GLY A 135 -16.67 11.64 -0.62
CA GLY A 135 -17.88 11.30 -1.36
C GLY A 135 -17.67 11.09 -2.86
N LYS A 136 -16.40 11.06 -3.30
CA LYS A 136 -15.96 10.79 -4.67
C LYS A 136 -14.49 10.35 -4.65
N ALA A 137 -14.00 9.83 -5.78
CA ALA A 137 -12.57 9.52 -5.91
C ALA A 137 -11.71 10.79 -5.83
N LEU A 138 -10.53 10.65 -5.22
CA LEU A 138 -9.49 11.68 -5.25
C LEU A 138 -8.79 11.69 -6.62
N ILE A 139 -8.45 10.51 -7.12
CA ILE A 139 -7.80 10.31 -8.42
C ILE A 139 -8.68 9.38 -9.25
N THR A 140 -9.00 9.77 -10.47
CA THR A 140 -9.69 8.95 -11.46
C THR A 140 -8.82 8.74 -12.71
N ASN A 141 -9.08 7.69 -13.46
CA ASN A 141 -8.30 7.32 -14.63
C ASN A 141 -8.21 8.43 -15.68
N ASP A 142 -9.27 9.22 -15.86
CA ASP A 142 -9.32 10.34 -16.79
C ASP A 142 -8.46 11.57 -16.39
N MET A 143 -7.95 11.59 -15.17
CA MET A 143 -7.00 12.62 -14.69
C MET A 143 -5.56 12.31 -15.11
N THR A 144 -5.25 11.08 -15.53
CA THR A 144 -3.92 10.60 -15.88
C THR A 144 -3.90 10.07 -17.30
N THR A 145 -2.92 10.52 -18.08
CA THR A 145 -2.83 10.23 -19.52
C THR A 145 -1.53 9.56 -19.92
N GLN A 146 -0.69 9.22 -18.95
CA GLN A 146 0.65 8.68 -19.16
C GLN A 146 0.63 7.26 -19.72
N THR A 147 -0.44 6.50 -19.43
CA THR A 147 -0.68 5.17 -19.97
C THR A 147 -2.08 5.06 -20.57
N LYS A 148 -2.37 3.93 -21.24
CA LYS A 148 -3.71 3.60 -21.74
C LYS A 148 -4.38 2.47 -20.94
N ILE A 149 -3.70 1.94 -19.93
CA ILE A 149 -4.25 0.87 -19.11
C ILE A 149 -5.26 1.43 -18.11
N SER A 150 -6.26 0.61 -17.77
CA SER A 150 -7.34 1.02 -16.85
C SER A 150 -6.98 0.87 -15.37
N TRP A 151 -5.78 0.38 -15.08
CA TRP A 151 -5.28 0.14 -13.71
C TRP A 151 -3.97 0.86 -13.42
N ASP A 152 -3.71 2.00 -14.06
CA ASP A 152 -2.51 2.79 -13.82
C ASP A 152 -2.59 3.67 -12.56
N ASP A 153 -3.79 3.92 -12.03
CA ASP A 153 -3.99 4.67 -10.79
C ASP A 153 -4.28 3.74 -9.62
N ILE A 154 -3.23 3.04 -9.19
CA ILE A 154 -3.23 2.09 -8.08
C ILE A 154 -2.07 2.34 -7.13
N ASP A 155 -2.06 1.62 -6.01
CA ASP A 155 -0.97 1.55 -5.03
C ASP A 155 -0.59 2.92 -4.44
N PRO A 156 -1.53 3.62 -3.81
CA PRO A 156 -1.23 4.91 -3.18
C PRO A 156 -0.33 4.75 -1.96
N THR A 157 0.63 5.66 -1.82
CA THR A 157 1.42 5.87 -0.61
C THR A 157 1.48 7.34 -0.29
N VAL A 158 1.34 7.72 0.97
CA VAL A 158 1.38 9.12 1.40
C VAL A 158 2.51 9.32 2.38
N PHE A 159 3.31 10.34 2.11
CA PHE A 159 4.36 10.79 3.01
C PHE A 159 4.09 12.23 3.43
N ILE A 160 4.12 12.47 4.75
CA ILE A 160 4.01 13.81 5.32
C ILE A 160 5.43 14.28 5.60
N ASP A 161 5.85 15.31 4.88
CA ASP A 161 7.21 15.85 5.02
C ASP A 161 7.39 16.59 6.35
N ASP A 162 8.63 16.93 6.69
CA ASP A 162 8.99 17.56 7.96
C ASP A 162 8.29 18.91 8.18
N ASP A 163 7.92 19.61 7.11
CA ASP A 163 7.15 20.86 7.16
C ASP A 163 5.64 20.66 7.27
N GLY A 164 5.18 19.39 7.36
CA GLY A 164 3.78 19.03 7.45
C GLY A 164 3.09 18.87 6.10
N THR A 165 3.77 19.10 4.99
CA THR A 165 3.19 18.97 3.64
C THR A 165 3.02 17.52 3.26
N PRO A 166 1.79 17.07 2.90
CA PRO A 166 1.55 15.71 2.45
C PRO A 166 1.78 15.56 0.95
N TYR A 167 2.39 14.43 0.55
CA TYR A 167 2.61 14.04 -0.83
C TYR A 167 2.03 12.65 -1.07
N LEU A 168 1.22 12.51 -2.12
CA LEU A 168 0.68 11.25 -2.60
C LEU A 168 1.50 10.76 -3.77
N TYR A 169 2.06 9.55 -3.66
CA TYR A 169 2.73 8.81 -4.73
C TYR A 169 1.89 7.59 -5.09
N TRP A 170 1.83 7.22 -6.36
CA TRP A 170 1.10 6.05 -6.83
C TRP A 170 1.52 5.65 -8.24
N GLY A 171 0.99 4.56 -8.75
CA GLY A 171 1.02 4.26 -10.17
C GLY A 171 1.31 2.81 -10.52
N ASN A 172 0.96 2.47 -11.75
CA ASN A 172 1.39 1.28 -12.45
C ASN A 172 1.92 1.70 -13.82
N GLN A 173 3.04 1.10 -14.25
CA GLN A 173 3.87 1.44 -15.40
C GLN A 173 4.55 2.82 -15.30
N VAL A 174 3.89 3.81 -14.79
CA VAL A 174 4.44 5.15 -14.57
C VAL A 174 4.18 5.55 -13.12
N CYS A 175 5.25 5.88 -12.40
CA CYS A 175 5.13 6.44 -11.06
C CYS A 175 4.72 7.91 -11.15
N LYS A 176 3.73 8.29 -10.36
CA LYS A 176 3.18 9.64 -10.30
C LYS A 176 3.20 10.16 -8.87
N TYR A 177 3.19 11.46 -8.71
CA TYR A 177 2.93 12.09 -7.42
C TYR A 177 2.18 13.40 -7.57
N VAL A 178 1.55 13.81 -6.49
CA VAL A 178 0.93 15.12 -6.34
C VAL A 178 1.08 15.59 -4.90
N LYS A 179 1.30 16.86 -4.72
CA LYS A 179 1.18 17.52 -3.43
C LYS A 179 -0.30 17.55 -3.02
N LEU A 180 -0.60 17.23 -1.78
CA LEU A 180 -1.94 17.39 -1.22
C LEU A 180 -2.03 18.69 -0.41
N LYS A 181 -3.25 19.18 -0.27
CA LYS A 181 -3.55 20.23 0.71
C LYS A 181 -3.45 19.65 2.13
N ASP A 182 -3.35 20.53 3.10
CA ASP A 182 -3.21 20.17 4.51
C ASP A 182 -4.37 19.30 5.04
N ASN A 183 -5.55 19.39 4.42
CA ASN A 183 -6.70 18.56 4.74
C ASN A 183 -6.61 17.10 4.28
N MET A 184 -5.54 16.72 3.56
CA MET A 184 -5.26 15.36 3.07
C MET A 184 -6.16 14.83 1.95
N ILE A 185 -7.20 15.53 1.56
CA ILE A 185 -8.26 15.05 0.66
C ILE A 185 -8.45 15.88 -0.61
N GLU A 186 -7.53 16.80 -0.88
CA GLU A 186 -7.51 17.64 -2.09
C GLU A 186 -6.11 17.73 -2.65
N MET A 187 -5.99 17.67 -3.98
CA MET A 187 -4.73 17.97 -4.66
C MET A 187 -4.38 19.46 -4.54
N ASP A 188 -3.10 19.75 -4.36
CA ASP A 188 -2.54 21.09 -4.32
C ASP A 188 -1.48 21.26 -5.43
N GLY A 189 -1.92 21.27 -6.66
CA GLY A 189 -1.09 21.41 -7.84
C GLY A 189 -1.29 20.29 -8.86
N PRO A 190 -0.48 20.26 -9.92
CA PRO A 190 -0.60 19.29 -10.99
C PRO A 190 0.01 17.93 -10.60
N ILE A 191 -0.51 16.88 -11.20
CA ILE A 191 0.08 15.54 -11.15
C ILE A 191 1.42 15.56 -11.88
N GLN A 192 2.47 15.09 -11.22
CA GLN A 192 3.83 14.96 -11.73
C GLN A 192 4.16 13.49 -11.98
N THR A 193 5.12 13.23 -12.87
CA THR A 193 5.69 11.91 -13.10
C THR A 193 7.06 11.78 -12.47
N VAL A 194 7.42 10.55 -12.08
CA VAL A 194 8.73 10.20 -11.55
C VAL A 194 9.39 9.22 -12.50
N ASP A 195 10.58 9.57 -12.99
CA ASP A 195 11.38 8.68 -13.82
C ASP A 195 12.15 7.68 -12.95
N LEU A 196 11.72 6.40 -13.00
CA LEU A 196 12.32 5.30 -12.26
C LEU A 196 12.58 4.12 -13.21
N PRO A 197 13.81 3.56 -13.22
CA PRO A 197 14.13 2.42 -14.08
C PRO A 197 13.20 1.23 -13.83
N LYS A 198 12.56 0.74 -14.89
CA LYS A 198 11.70 -0.44 -14.87
C LYS A 198 10.63 -0.43 -13.75
N PHE A 199 10.08 0.73 -13.48
CA PHE A 199 8.98 0.87 -12.53
C PHE A 199 7.78 0.05 -13.01
N THR A 200 7.27 -0.82 -12.15
CA THR A 200 6.02 -1.55 -12.39
C THR A 200 4.91 -0.98 -11.53
N GLU A 201 5.05 -1.01 -10.21
CA GLU A 201 4.01 -0.60 -9.26
C GLU A 201 4.55 -0.46 -7.83
N ALA A 202 3.68 -0.34 -6.85
CA ALA A 202 3.96 -0.38 -5.41
C ALA A 202 5.04 0.63 -4.96
N PRO A 203 4.93 1.92 -5.28
CA PRO A 203 5.84 2.91 -4.71
C PRO A 203 5.61 3.03 -3.21
N TYR A 204 6.68 3.17 -2.44
CA TYR A 204 6.63 3.43 -1.02
C TYR A 204 7.73 4.42 -0.62
N ILE A 205 7.39 5.42 0.20
CA ILE A 205 8.35 6.41 0.66
C ILE A 205 8.56 6.29 2.16
N HIS A 206 9.82 6.26 2.55
CA HIS A 206 10.24 6.48 3.93
C HIS A 206 11.44 7.43 3.97
N LYS A 207 11.71 7.97 5.14
CA LYS A 207 12.82 8.90 5.35
C LYS A 207 13.69 8.41 6.50
N ARG A 208 15.01 8.48 6.32
CA ARG A 208 15.97 8.23 7.41
C ARG A 208 17.08 9.28 7.38
N GLY A 209 17.20 10.02 8.45
CA GLY A 209 18.07 11.21 8.48
C GLY A 209 17.64 12.21 7.39
N ASP A 210 18.59 12.68 6.60
CA ASP A 210 18.35 13.65 5.52
C ASP A 210 17.97 13.00 4.18
N TRP A 211 17.78 11.69 4.13
CA TRP A 211 17.53 10.96 2.90
C TRP A 211 16.11 10.43 2.83
N TYR A 212 15.49 10.68 1.67
CA TYR A 212 14.26 10.02 1.27
C TYR A 212 14.59 8.78 0.46
N TYR A 213 13.82 7.72 0.70
CA TYR A 213 13.91 6.44 0.02
C TYR A 213 12.58 6.16 -0.66
N LEU A 214 12.61 5.91 -1.95
CA LEU A 214 11.47 5.44 -2.73
C LEU A 214 11.77 4.01 -3.15
N SER A 215 11.10 3.06 -2.53
CA SER A 215 11.14 1.65 -2.94
C SER A 215 9.96 1.33 -3.84
N TYR A 216 10.12 0.38 -4.74
CA TYR A 216 9.09 0.04 -5.71
C TYR A 216 9.26 -1.37 -6.28
N ALA A 217 8.21 -1.89 -6.88
CA ALA A 217 8.25 -3.12 -7.65
C ALA A 217 8.93 -2.86 -9.00
N TYR A 218 10.01 -3.58 -9.24
CA TYR A 218 10.92 -3.42 -10.37
C TYR A 218 10.80 -4.59 -11.33
N ASP A 219 10.54 -4.31 -12.61
CA ASP A 219 10.42 -5.30 -13.68
C ASP A 219 9.25 -6.29 -13.47
N PHE A 220 9.21 -7.36 -14.23
CA PHE A 220 8.26 -8.46 -14.06
C PHE A 220 8.89 -9.81 -14.50
N PRO A 221 8.87 -10.87 -13.68
CA PRO A 221 8.40 -10.93 -12.29
C PRO A 221 9.10 -9.92 -11.39
N GLU A 222 8.37 -9.38 -10.41
CA GLU A 222 8.78 -8.22 -9.67
C GLU A 222 9.90 -8.50 -8.67
N LYS A 223 10.90 -7.63 -8.69
CA LYS A 223 11.90 -7.45 -7.63
C LYS A 223 11.53 -6.20 -6.85
N THR A 224 12.11 -6.01 -5.68
CA THR A 224 12.03 -4.73 -4.97
C THR A 224 13.30 -3.94 -5.24
N ALA A 225 13.15 -2.76 -5.82
CA ALA A 225 14.23 -1.80 -6.04
C ALA A 225 14.03 -0.53 -5.22
N TYR A 226 15.04 0.34 -5.18
CA TYR A 226 14.91 1.63 -4.53
C TYR A 226 15.71 2.73 -5.20
N ALA A 227 15.27 3.93 -4.97
CA ALA A 227 15.93 5.19 -5.31
C ALA A 227 16.02 6.08 -4.06
N MET A 228 16.94 7.01 -4.07
CA MET A 228 17.17 7.96 -2.97
C MET A 228 17.12 9.40 -3.48
N SER A 229 16.73 10.30 -2.59
CA SER A 229 16.76 11.75 -2.85
C SER A 229 17.00 12.53 -1.57
N LYS A 230 17.50 13.77 -1.71
CA LYS A 230 17.52 14.76 -0.63
C LYS A 230 16.23 15.59 -0.53
N SER A 231 15.30 15.38 -1.45
CA SER A 231 14.00 16.05 -1.49
C SER A 231 12.89 15.04 -1.73
N ILE A 232 11.74 15.24 -1.08
CA ILE A 232 10.53 14.40 -1.29
C ILE A 232 10.04 14.45 -2.74
N THR A 233 10.35 15.48 -3.49
CA THR A 233 9.97 15.62 -4.91
C THR A 233 11.07 15.19 -5.88
N GLY A 234 12.16 14.61 -5.38
CA GLY A 234 13.31 14.24 -6.21
C GLY A 234 14.29 15.39 -6.46
N PRO A 235 15.21 15.25 -7.42
CA PRO A 235 15.35 14.11 -8.33
C PRO A 235 15.72 12.81 -7.59
N TRP A 236 15.17 11.69 -8.08
CA TRP A 236 15.39 10.37 -7.51
C TRP A 236 16.55 9.67 -8.21
N GLU A 237 17.53 9.24 -7.44
CA GLU A 237 18.68 8.48 -7.95
C GLU A 237 18.50 7.00 -7.66
N TYR A 238 18.39 6.19 -8.72
CA TYR A 238 18.31 4.73 -8.60
C TYR A 238 19.54 4.16 -7.90
N LYS A 239 19.35 3.29 -6.92
CA LYS A 239 20.41 2.71 -6.11
C LYS A 239 20.59 1.20 -6.29
N GLY A 240 19.58 0.47 -6.68
CA GLY A 240 19.69 -0.96 -6.92
C GLY A 240 18.52 -1.77 -6.43
N ILE A 241 18.74 -3.08 -6.38
CA ILE A 241 17.77 -4.08 -5.96
C ILE A 241 17.94 -4.36 -4.46
N LEU A 242 16.83 -4.33 -3.73
CA LEU A 242 16.74 -4.73 -2.31
C LEU A 242 16.48 -6.22 -2.17
N ASN A 243 15.48 -6.71 -2.91
CA ASN A 243 15.08 -8.12 -2.91
C ASN A 243 14.88 -8.63 -4.33
N GLU A 244 15.36 -9.84 -4.57
CA GLU A 244 15.06 -10.60 -5.77
C GLU A 244 13.61 -11.10 -5.76
N VAL A 245 13.17 -11.73 -6.85
CA VAL A 245 11.86 -12.34 -6.96
C VAL A 245 11.61 -13.29 -5.78
N ALA A 246 10.51 -13.11 -5.08
CA ALA A 246 10.16 -13.89 -3.90
C ALA A 246 9.52 -15.24 -4.30
N GLY A 247 10.27 -16.33 -4.21
CA GLY A 247 9.77 -17.67 -4.50
C GLY A 247 9.17 -17.77 -5.90
N ASN A 248 7.92 -18.20 -5.98
CA ASN A 248 7.16 -18.31 -7.23
C ASN A 248 6.21 -17.12 -7.46
N SER A 249 6.33 -16.05 -6.67
CA SER A 249 5.47 -14.88 -6.82
C SER A 249 5.90 -14.04 -8.02
N ASN A 250 4.93 -13.54 -8.76
CA ASN A 250 5.15 -12.57 -9.83
C ASN A 250 5.14 -11.14 -9.33
N THR A 251 4.56 -10.90 -8.15
CA THR A 251 4.34 -9.56 -7.56
C THR A 251 4.94 -9.46 -6.17
N ASN A 252 5.25 -8.24 -5.74
CA ASN A 252 5.62 -7.92 -4.37
C ASN A 252 5.07 -6.55 -3.97
N HIS A 253 4.91 -6.34 -2.68
CA HIS A 253 4.47 -5.06 -2.11
C HIS A 253 5.08 -4.89 -0.73
N GLN A 254 5.90 -3.87 -0.55
CA GLN A 254 6.60 -3.61 0.69
C GLN A 254 5.89 -2.56 1.54
N SER A 255 6.04 -2.68 2.86
CA SER A 255 5.74 -1.64 3.83
C SER A 255 6.87 -1.58 4.84
N ILE A 256 7.30 -0.38 5.21
CA ILE A 256 8.47 -0.16 6.05
C ILE A 256 8.04 0.71 7.23
N ILE A 257 8.34 0.24 8.44
CA ILE A 257 8.12 0.97 9.69
C ILE A 257 9.40 1.09 10.48
N GLU A 258 9.51 2.11 11.32
CA GLU A 258 10.58 2.33 12.29
C GLU A 258 10.10 2.09 13.73
#